data_72071b2e682a6ec7491b4335d7eda88b
#
_entry.id   72071b2e682a6ec7491b4335d7eda88b
#
_cell.length_a   1.000
_cell.length_b   1.000
_cell.length_c   1.000
_cell.angle_alpha   90.00
_cell.angle_beta   90.00
_cell.angle_gamma   90.00
#
_symmetry.space_group_name_H-M   'P 1'
#
loop_
_entity.id
_entity.type
_entity.pdbx_description
1 polymer ?
#
loop_
_entity_poly.entity_id
_entity_poly.type
_entity_poly.pdbx_seq_one_letter_code
_entity_poly.pdbx_strand_id
1 'polypeptide(L)'
;PAAAGAEPQRLVDINEYVVRGNTVLDNRAIEAAVYPFLGPQRSLGDIEGARDALQAAYQEKGYQSVYVELPEQQVSGGVVYLQVTETTVGRVRVVGAKHYSPVELREEVPALEEGKVPDFAQVQRELAQVNRTPGRQVLPMVREGQRPGTMDVDLQVEDKNPWHASIGLNNDYSADTRHLRSVVSLGYDNLWQLGHAISLTYFTAPQDQDNAKVWSGSYTAPLSQRWSVQLSGYQSDSDVATVGSMNVVGQGHSYGVAAIYSLPVTGLWSHSFSFGVDFKDFEEQTRIGGNNDRVPIKYAPLTLSYNGFRYTERSQLALGLSLVAGTGSLLGYGDDDEEFDRKRYRAKSGFGVLKGDLNHTLTFGGDWQVATKAAFQLASGPLISNEQFAAGGATSVRGYLAAENTADDGYLLSQEWRTPSLGRFLGKRAGGYVNDWRFYVFAEGAQLRLQDALPEQDDDFSLASVGIGTRAQLADWLSGSLDWAFPLLEGTNTDKHDSRLHFSVQASF
;
A
#
# COMPACT_ATOMS: atom_id res chain seq x y z
N PRO A 1 1.75 28.22 67.74
CA PRO A 1 2.38 28.30 66.48
C PRO A 1 1.54 29.19 65.60
N ALA A 2 2.09 30.40 65.34
CA ALA A 2 1.45 31.41 64.50
C ALA A 2 1.37 30.91 63.05
N ALA A 3 0.19 31.09 62.45
CA ALA A 3 0.00 30.90 61.02
C ALA A 3 0.90 31.89 60.26
N ALA A 4 1.72 31.40 59.33
CA ALA A 4 2.47 32.26 58.44
C ALA A 4 1.47 33.14 57.68
N GLY A 5 1.56 34.46 57.86
CA GLY A 5 0.70 35.45 57.23
C GLY A 5 0.94 35.35 55.68
N ALA A 6 -0.13 35.14 54.94
CA ALA A 6 -0.12 35.35 53.54
C ALA A 6 0.23 36.81 53.23
N GLU A 7 1.30 37.05 52.47
CA GLU A 7 1.61 38.41 52.00
C GLU A 7 0.37 38.99 51.31
N PRO A 8 0.00 40.26 51.52
CA PRO A 8 -1.16 40.85 50.89
C PRO A 8 -0.93 40.80 49.32
N GLN A 9 -1.74 40.04 48.62
CA GLN A 9 -1.73 40.05 47.16
C GLN A 9 -1.96 41.47 46.67
N ARG A 10 -0.97 42.05 46.00
CA ARG A 10 -1.12 43.35 45.36
C ARG A 10 -2.10 43.19 44.19
N LEU A 11 -3.29 43.74 44.36
CA LEU A 11 -4.30 43.78 43.29
C LEU A 11 -4.11 45.07 42.48
N VAL A 12 -4.21 44.96 41.16
CA VAL A 12 -4.07 46.06 40.22
C VAL A 12 -5.24 46.07 39.24
N ASP A 13 -5.64 47.25 38.77
CA ASP A 13 -6.63 47.34 37.71
C ASP A 13 -5.89 47.23 36.36
N ILE A 14 -6.30 46.29 35.53
CA ILE A 14 -5.70 46.04 34.22
C ILE A 14 -6.66 46.50 33.15
N ASN A 15 -6.29 47.56 32.42
CA ASN A 15 -7.05 48.18 31.36
C ASN A 15 -6.63 47.68 29.96
N GLU A 16 -5.34 47.33 29.84
CA GLU A 16 -4.75 46.98 28.55
C GLU A 16 -3.60 45.98 28.67
N TYR A 17 -3.51 45.00 27.79
CA TYR A 17 -2.32 44.20 27.55
C TYR A 17 -1.66 44.68 26.25
N VAL A 18 -0.39 45.06 26.31
CA VAL A 18 0.42 45.43 25.16
C VAL A 18 1.34 44.28 24.81
N VAL A 19 1.03 43.56 23.71
CA VAL A 19 1.82 42.42 23.23
C VAL A 19 2.85 42.92 22.23
N ARG A 20 4.12 42.63 22.48
CA ARG A 20 5.25 43.02 21.62
C ARG A 20 5.94 41.80 21.05
N GLY A 21 6.44 41.90 19.79
CA GLY A 21 7.23 40.86 19.14
C GLY A 21 6.40 39.80 18.40
N ASN A 22 5.08 39.95 18.32
CA ASN A 22 4.21 39.07 17.59
C ASN A 22 4.22 39.40 16.09
N THR A 23 4.32 38.37 15.23
CA THR A 23 4.21 38.51 13.77
C THR A 23 3.27 37.47 13.13
N VAL A 24 3.12 36.29 13.74
CA VAL A 24 2.39 35.16 13.12
C VAL A 24 0.97 34.96 13.65
N LEU A 25 0.64 35.48 14.87
CA LEU A 25 -0.70 35.40 15.42
C LEU A 25 -1.47 36.67 15.07
N ASP A 26 -2.69 36.53 14.59
CA ASP A 26 -3.55 37.69 14.29
C ASP A 26 -4.03 38.41 15.59
N ASN A 27 -4.28 39.71 15.48
CA ASN A 27 -4.66 40.54 16.62
C ASN A 27 -5.92 40.01 17.33
N ARG A 28 -6.88 39.46 16.56
CA ARG A 28 -8.14 38.94 17.12
C ARG A 28 -7.90 37.71 18.01
N ALA A 29 -6.96 36.85 17.63
CA ALA A 29 -6.59 35.70 18.44
C ALA A 29 -5.83 36.12 19.70
N ILE A 30 -4.96 37.13 19.60
CA ILE A 30 -4.28 37.74 20.75
C ILE A 30 -5.27 38.35 21.72
N GLU A 31 -6.18 39.17 21.21
CA GLU A 31 -7.23 39.82 22.02
C GLU A 31 -8.11 38.76 22.70
N ALA A 32 -8.54 37.76 22.00
CA ALA A 32 -9.36 36.67 22.55
C ALA A 32 -8.65 35.93 23.70
N ALA A 33 -7.33 35.75 23.61
CA ALA A 33 -6.54 35.08 24.64
C ALA A 33 -6.40 35.93 25.91
N VAL A 34 -6.17 37.24 25.80
CA VAL A 34 -5.88 38.10 26.96
C VAL A 34 -7.12 38.80 27.53
N TYR A 35 -8.20 38.94 26.74
CA TYR A 35 -9.43 39.67 27.16
C TYR A 35 -10.05 39.17 28.49
N PRO A 36 -10.10 37.86 28.81
CA PRO A 36 -10.66 37.35 30.04
C PRO A 36 -9.94 37.85 31.28
N PHE A 37 -8.70 38.34 31.16
CA PHE A 37 -7.83 38.78 32.24
C PHE A 37 -7.80 40.29 32.43
N LEU A 38 -8.56 41.05 31.66
CA LEU A 38 -8.77 42.47 31.84
C LEU A 38 -9.74 42.73 33.02
N GLY A 39 -9.68 43.90 33.61
CA GLY A 39 -10.63 44.38 34.61
C GLY A 39 -9.99 44.85 35.93
N PRO A 40 -10.83 45.24 36.89
CA PRO A 40 -10.36 45.72 38.19
C PRO A 40 -9.92 44.58 39.11
N GLN A 41 -9.07 44.93 40.09
CA GLN A 41 -8.62 44.04 41.18
C GLN A 41 -8.03 42.71 40.71
N ARG A 42 -7.17 42.74 39.69
CA ARG A 42 -6.48 41.58 39.16
C ARG A 42 -5.23 41.28 39.98
N SER A 43 -4.96 39.98 40.20
CA SER A 43 -3.78 39.49 40.89
C SER A 43 -2.60 39.27 39.92
N LEU A 44 -1.40 39.03 40.45
CA LEU A 44 -0.28 38.57 39.63
C LEU A 44 -0.59 37.25 38.92
N GLY A 45 -1.35 36.34 39.56
CA GLY A 45 -1.79 35.09 38.96
C GLY A 45 -2.70 35.28 37.72
N ASP A 46 -3.51 36.39 37.71
CA ASP A 46 -4.31 36.72 36.50
C ASP A 46 -3.40 37.19 35.35
N ILE A 47 -2.32 37.93 35.65
CA ILE A 47 -1.34 38.38 34.66
C ILE A 47 -0.57 37.18 34.07
N GLU A 48 -0.15 36.24 34.93
CA GLU A 48 0.47 34.99 34.51
C GLU A 48 -0.50 34.14 33.71
N GLY A 49 -1.78 34.10 34.08
CA GLY A 49 -2.85 33.44 33.32
C GLY A 49 -3.03 34.02 31.93
N ALA A 50 -2.93 35.34 31.75
CA ALA A 50 -2.97 35.99 30.45
C ALA A 50 -1.76 35.59 29.55
N ARG A 51 -0.56 35.54 30.14
CA ARG A 51 0.66 35.05 29.49
C ARG A 51 0.46 33.59 29.02
N ASP A 52 -0.01 32.72 29.91
CA ASP A 52 -0.18 31.29 29.61
C ASP A 52 -1.27 31.07 28.57
N ALA A 53 -2.37 31.81 28.60
CA ALA A 53 -3.42 31.78 27.63
C ALA A 53 -2.94 32.23 26.23
N LEU A 54 -2.12 33.31 26.21
CA LEU A 54 -1.53 33.77 24.93
C LEU A 54 -0.56 32.71 24.36
N GLN A 55 0.30 32.12 25.20
CA GLN A 55 1.20 31.05 24.81
C GLN A 55 0.43 29.82 24.29
N ALA A 56 -0.65 29.43 24.96
CA ALA A 56 -1.51 28.34 24.52
C ALA A 56 -2.15 28.64 23.16
N ALA A 57 -2.56 29.87 22.89
CA ALA A 57 -3.11 30.28 21.59
C ALA A 57 -2.11 30.12 20.43
N TYR A 58 -0.82 30.37 20.67
CA TYR A 58 0.24 30.08 19.71
C TYR A 58 0.40 28.57 19.49
N GLN A 59 0.43 27.80 20.56
CA GLN A 59 0.63 26.34 20.52
C GLN A 59 -0.53 25.63 19.82
N GLU A 60 -1.77 26.07 20.07
CA GLU A 60 -2.96 25.52 19.37
C GLU A 60 -2.91 25.72 17.84
N LYS A 61 -2.30 26.82 17.39
CA LYS A 61 -2.08 27.09 15.96
C LYS A 61 -0.82 26.44 15.40
N GLY A 62 -0.11 25.61 16.19
CA GLY A 62 1.08 24.87 15.74
C GLY A 62 2.42 25.57 15.98
N TYR A 63 2.44 26.80 16.50
CA TYR A 63 3.66 27.59 16.74
C TYR A 63 4.31 27.22 18.10
N GLN A 64 4.82 26.00 18.20
CA GLN A 64 5.38 25.45 19.42
C GLN A 64 6.73 26.08 19.83
N SER A 65 7.39 26.80 18.93
CA SER A 65 8.66 27.50 19.15
C SER A 65 8.50 28.94 19.61
N VAL A 66 7.28 29.36 19.94
CA VAL A 66 6.97 30.70 20.46
C VAL A 66 6.86 30.65 21.95
N TYR A 67 7.52 31.59 22.60
CA TYR A 67 7.50 31.78 24.05
C TYR A 67 6.94 33.14 24.39
N VAL A 68 6.09 33.21 25.41
CA VAL A 68 5.53 34.45 25.94
C VAL A 68 6.10 34.68 27.32
N GLU A 69 6.77 35.81 27.50
CA GLU A 69 7.40 36.18 28.73
C GLU A 69 6.69 37.39 29.36
N LEU A 70 6.67 37.41 30.68
CA LEU A 70 6.24 38.57 31.47
C LEU A 70 7.52 39.31 31.93
N PRO A 71 7.93 40.40 31.25
CA PRO A 71 9.12 41.14 31.64
C PRO A 71 8.91 41.79 33.01
N GLU A 72 10.01 42.01 33.75
CA GLU A 72 9.95 42.79 34.99
C GLU A 72 9.43 44.19 34.69
N GLN A 73 8.30 44.56 35.32
CA GLN A 73 7.61 45.80 35.04
C GLN A 73 6.83 46.29 36.27
N GLN A 74 6.61 47.58 36.30
CA GLN A 74 5.64 48.20 37.22
C GLN A 74 4.37 48.49 36.45
N VAL A 75 3.23 47.93 36.90
CA VAL A 75 1.93 48.23 36.28
C VAL A 75 1.57 49.66 36.59
N SER A 76 1.73 50.53 35.61
CA SER A 76 1.40 51.95 35.73
C SER A 76 0.26 52.25 34.75
N GLY A 77 -0.80 52.90 35.24
CA GLY A 77 -1.96 53.25 34.42
C GLY A 77 -2.78 52.06 33.95
N GLY A 78 -2.61 50.86 34.54
CA GLY A 78 -3.36 49.67 34.16
C GLY A 78 -2.87 48.99 32.89
N VAL A 79 -1.66 49.28 32.41
CA VAL A 79 -1.06 48.66 31.21
C VAL A 79 -0.06 47.58 31.63
N VAL A 80 -0.23 46.38 31.07
CA VAL A 80 0.67 45.22 31.22
C VAL A 80 1.33 44.86 29.89
N TYR A 81 2.65 44.72 29.89
CA TYR A 81 3.41 44.32 28.72
C TYR A 81 3.66 42.81 28.73
N LEU A 82 3.38 42.13 27.61
CA LEU A 82 3.76 40.76 27.33
C LEU A 82 4.77 40.76 26.18
N GLN A 83 5.89 40.09 26.39
CA GLN A 83 6.92 39.95 25.35
C GLN A 83 6.81 38.60 24.69
N VAL A 84 6.57 38.59 23.39
CA VAL A 84 6.55 37.37 22.57
C VAL A 84 7.93 37.24 21.91
N THR A 85 8.51 36.05 22.05
CA THR A 85 9.72 35.63 21.34
C THR A 85 9.37 34.55 20.34
N GLU A 86 9.33 34.93 19.09
CA GLU A 86 9.05 34.05 17.98
C GLU A 86 10.38 33.50 17.41
N THR A 87 10.69 32.24 17.72
CA THR A 87 11.89 31.57 17.17
C THR A 87 11.69 31.20 15.71
N THR A 88 12.52 31.78 14.85
CA THR A 88 12.47 31.52 13.40
C THR A 88 13.42 30.40 12.99
N VAL A 89 13.17 29.79 11.83
CA VAL A 89 14.10 28.82 11.22
C VAL A 89 15.35 29.57 10.74
N GLY A 90 16.50 29.27 11.32
CA GLY A 90 17.78 29.87 10.93
C GLY A 90 18.39 29.20 9.71
N ARG A 91 18.47 27.87 9.71
CA ARG A 91 19.03 27.06 8.65
C ARG A 91 18.39 25.69 8.58
N VAL A 92 18.10 25.22 7.37
CA VAL A 92 17.66 23.84 7.11
C VAL A 92 18.74 23.10 6.35
N ARG A 93 19.12 21.92 6.85
CA ARG A 93 20.08 21.03 6.19
C ARG A 93 19.48 19.65 6.03
N VAL A 94 19.74 19.01 4.90
CA VAL A 94 19.46 17.61 4.65
C VAL A 94 20.73 16.81 4.89
N VAL A 95 20.70 15.83 5.77
CA VAL A 95 21.88 15.07 6.21
C VAL A 95 21.60 13.58 6.06
N GLY A 96 22.55 12.83 5.50
CA GLY A 96 22.47 11.36 5.38
C GLY A 96 21.83 10.86 4.08
N ALA A 97 21.25 11.72 3.24
CA ALA A 97 20.70 11.33 1.95
C ALA A 97 21.82 10.81 1.02
N LYS A 98 21.63 9.59 0.49
CA LYS A 98 22.56 8.91 -0.42
C LYS A 98 21.97 8.74 -1.82
N HIS A 99 20.67 8.48 -1.90
CA HIS A 99 19.96 8.12 -3.12
C HIS A 99 18.89 9.12 -3.52
N TYR A 100 18.48 9.99 -2.60
CA TYR A 100 17.50 11.05 -2.84
C TYR A 100 18.15 12.42 -2.85
N SER A 101 17.67 13.29 -3.72
CA SER A 101 18.16 14.66 -3.86
C SER A 101 17.90 15.48 -2.59
N PRO A 102 18.92 16.03 -1.91
CA PRO A 102 18.71 16.91 -0.76
C PRO A 102 17.87 18.15 -1.08
N VAL A 103 17.92 18.65 -2.32
CA VAL A 103 17.15 19.81 -2.75
C VAL A 103 15.67 19.48 -2.81
N GLU A 104 15.32 18.40 -3.48
CA GLU A 104 13.92 17.92 -3.57
C GLU A 104 13.33 17.64 -2.18
N LEU A 105 14.08 16.95 -1.31
CA LEU A 105 13.66 16.67 0.05
C LEU A 105 13.38 17.93 0.88
N ARG A 106 14.17 18.99 0.67
CA ARG A 106 13.93 20.26 1.33
C ARG A 106 12.69 20.96 0.81
N GLU A 107 12.44 20.91 -0.50
CA GLU A 107 11.24 21.47 -1.14
C GLU A 107 9.95 20.74 -0.76
N GLU A 108 10.05 19.47 -0.37
CA GLU A 108 8.91 18.71 0.13
C GLU A 108 8.45 19.12 1.55
N VAL A 109 9.23 19.94 2.28
CA VAL A 109 8.90 20.42 3.63
C VAL A 109 8.96 21.96 3.69
N PRO A 110 8.10 22.66 2.93
CA PRO A 110 8.11 24.12 2.84
C PRO A 110 7.74 24.82 4.15
N ALA A 111 7.09 24.15 5.11
CA ALA A 111 6.81 24.71 6.44
C ALA A 111 8.08 25.01 7.27
N LEU A 112 9.24 24.48 6.84
CA LEU A 112 10.56 24.77 7.42
C LEU A 112 11.34 25.84 6.63
N GLU A 113 10.67 26.82 6.02
CA GLU A 113 11.33 27.90 5.28
C GLU A 113 12.19 28.77 6.20
N GLU A 114 13.45 29.00 5.80
CA GLU A 114 14.40 29.83 6.55
C GLU A 114 13.89 31.25 6.72
N GLY A 115 14.00 31.80 7.91
CA GLY A 115 13.52 33.14 8.27
C GLY A 115 12.06 33.21 8.72
N LYS A 116 11.30 32.13 8.61
CA LYS A 116 9.90 32.06 9.08
C LYS A 116 9.79 31.33 10.41
N VAL A 117 8.73 31.63 11.15
CA VAL A 117 8.32 30.88 12.34
C VAL A 117 7.61 29.61 11.89
N PRO A 118 8.10 28.41 12.24
CA PRO A 118 7.53 27.17 11.73
C PRO A 118 6.19 26.83 12.43
N ASP A 119 5.20 26.45 11.63
CA ASP A 119 4.03 25.71 12.10
C ASP A 119 4.39 24.22 12.20
N PHE A 120 4.65 23.72 13.40
CA PHE A 120 5.04 22.33 13.62
C PHE A 120 3.93 21.33 13.31
N ALA A 121 2.67 21.71 13.35
CA ALA A 121 1.57 20.86 12.93
C ALA A 121 1.62 20.65 11.40
N GLN A 122 1.95 21.70 10.65
CA GLN A 122 2.18 21.59 9.20
C GLN A 122 3.45 20.81 8.87
N VAL A 123 4.56 21.07 9.58
CA VAL A 123 5.83 20.31 9.44
C VAL A 123 5.58 18.81 9.61
N GLN A 124 4.82 18.42 10.66
CA GLN A 124 4.50 17.00 10.88
C GLN A 124 3.68 16.39 9.74
N ARG A 125 2.71 17.12 9.19
CA ARG A 125 1.92 16.66 8.03
C ARG A 125 2.80 16.48 6.79
N GLU A 126 3.69 17.42 6.52
CA GLU A 126 4.63 17.37 5.38
C GLU A 126 5.63 16.23 5.55
N LEU A 127 6.23 16.06 6.73
CA LEU A 127 7.13 14.93 7.01
C LEU A 127 6.42 13.58 6.95
N ALA A 128 5.18 13.48 7.43
CA ALA A 128 4.38 12.27 7.28
C ALA A 128 4.14 11.93 5.79
N GLN A 129 4.00 12.95 4.94
CA GLN A 129 3.87 12.76 3.50
C GLN A 129 5.20 12.32 2.87
N VAL A 130 6.30 12.99 3.20
CA VAL A 130 7.66 12.63 2.75
C VAL A 130 7.97 11.16 3.10
N ASN A 131 7.62 10.73 4.29
CA ASN A 131 7.87 9.37 4.80
C ASN A 131 6.92 8.30 4.23
N ARG A 132 5.96 8.65 3.37
CA ARG A 132 5.14 7.67 2.65
C ARG A 132 5.89 6.98 1.52
N THR A 133 6.93 7.60 1.00
CA THR A 133 7.75 7.01 -0.06
C THR A 133 8.49 5.80 0.51
N PRO A 134 8.27 4.58 -0.02
CA PRO A 134 9.00 3.41 0.42
C PRO A 134 10.51 3.59 0.30
N GLY A 135 11.26 3.05 1.25
CA GLY A 135 12.71 3.06 1.22
C GLY A 135 13.37 4.36 1.64
N ARG A 136 12.63 5.36 2.14
CA ARG A 136 13.22 6.53 2.80
C ARG A 136 12.49 6.88 4.09
N GLN A 137 13.24 7.42 5.05
CA GLN A 137 12.74 7.98 6.29
C GLN A 137 13.44 9.31 6.55
N VAL A 138 12.68 10.35 6.86
CA VAL A 138 13.18 11.68 7.17
C VAL A 138 12.71 12.06 8.57
N LEU A 139 13.66 12.38 9.45
CA LEU A 139 13.41 12.79 10.83
C LEU A 139 13.99 14.20 11.05
N PRO A 140 13.22 15.16 11.60
CA PRO A 140 13.70 16.48 11.91
C PRO A 140 14.48 16.46 13.23
N MET A 141 15.69 16.96 13.22
CA MET A 141 16.52 17.21 14.40
C MET A 141 16.65 18.72 14.60
N VAL A 142 15.96 19.23 15.59
CA VAL A 142 15.96 20.67 15.92
C VAL A 142 17.04 20.95 16.96
N ARG A 143 17.78 22.02 16.74
CA ARG A 143 18.81 22.53 17.66
C ARG A 143 18.78 24.05 17.68
N GLU A 144 19.43 24.64 18.67
CA GLU A 144 19.61 26.09 18.78
C GLU A 144 20.38 26.59 17.52
N GLY A 145 19.88 27.66 16.92
CA GLY A 145 20.49 28.28 15.76
C GLY A 145 21.73 29.09 16.10
N GLN A 146 22.55 29.39 15.08
CA GLN A 146 23.76 30.18 15.25
C GLN A 146 23.47 31.66 15.59
N ARG A 147 22.29 32.16 15.27
CA ARG A 147 21.84 33.51 15.60
C ARG A 147 20.85 33.43 16.77
N PRO A 148 20.90 34.36 17.75
CA PRO A 148 19.90 34.44 18.79
C PRO A 148 18.48 34.52 18.20
N GLY A 149 17.52 33.82 18.79
CA GLY A 149 16.13 33.77 18.33
C GLY A 149 15.90 32.93 17.07
N THR A 150 16.88 32.10 16.66
CA THR A 150 16.73 31.17 15.55
C THR A 150 16.92 29.72 16.00
N MET A 151 16.33 28.80 15.26
CA MET A 151 16.58 27.35 15.37
C MET A 151 17.13 26.82 14.06
N ASP A 152 18.09 25.92 14.12
CA ASP A 152 18.55 25.15 12.97
C ASP A 152 17.87 23.79 12.97
N VAL A 153 17.48 23.32 11.77
CA VAL A 153 16.83 22.03 11.57
C VAL A 153 17.66 21.16 10.65
N ASP A 154 18.07 20.00 11.13
CA ASP A 154 18.68 18.97 10.31
C ASP A 154 17.61 17.92 9.98
N LEU A 155 17.27 17.79 8.68
CA LEU A 155 16.45 16.70 8.17
C LEU A 155 17.37 15.49 8.02
N GLN A 156 17.35 14.60 9.03
CA GLN A 156 18.12 13.35 9.01
C GLN A 156 17.43 12.35 8.09
N VAL A 157 18.11 11.94 7.04
CA VAL A 157 17.58 11.03 6.02
C VAL A 157 18.25 9.67 6.15
N GLU A 158 17.42 8.64 6.26
CA GLU A 158 17.81 7.24 6.07
C GLU A 158 17.12 6.77 4.79
N ASP A 159 17.89 6.54 3.74
CA ASP A 159 17.39 6.10 2.45
C ASP A 159 18.03 4.78 2.00
N LYS A 160 17.23 3.98 1.28
CA LYS A 160 17.67 2.73 0.65
C LYS A 160 17.90 2.96 -0.83
N ASN A 161 18.70 2.09 -1.43
CA ASN A 161 18.85 2.06 -2.88
C ASN A 161 17.48 1.89 -3.55
N PRO A 162 17.07 2.77 -4.46
CA PRO A 162 15.79 2.67 -5.15
C PRO A 162 15.72 1.55 -6.20
N TRP A 163 16.85 0.93 -6.55
CA TRP A 163 16.89 -0.26 -7.37
C TRP A 163 16.44 -1.47 -6.58
N HIS A 164 15.55 -2.26 -7.15
CA HIS A 164 15.20 -3.58 -6.65
C HIS A 164 15.14 -4.57 -7.80
N ALA A 165 15.65 -5.76 -7.56
CA ALA A 165 15.64 -6.85 -8.51
C ALA A 165 15.25 -8.15 -7.79
N SER A 166 14.56 -9.02 -8.49
CA SER A 166 14.29 -10.37 -7.97
C SER A 166 14.35 -11.42 -9.06
N ILE A 167 14.74 -12.61 -8.66
CA ILE A 167 14.66 -13.82 -9.47
C ILE A 167 13.99 -14.92 -8.68
N GLY A 168 12.94 -15.50 -9.22
CA GLY A 168 12.19 -16.59 -8.62
C GLY A 168 12.14 -17.82 -9.50
N LEU A 169 12.07 -18.99 -8.87
CA LEU A 169 11.84 -20.28 -9.50
C LEU A 169 10.77 -21.03 -8.69
N ASN A 170 9.78 -21.58 -9.37
CA ASN A 170 8.73 -22.40 -8.76
C ASN A 170 8.22 -23.46 -9.72
N ASN A 171 7.34 -24.34 -9.23
CA ASN A 171 6.68 -25.38 -10.03
C ASN A 171 5.15 -25.18 -10.11
N ASP A 172 4.69 -23.95 -10.18
CA ASP A 172 3.27 -23.63 -10.34
C ASP A 172 2.90 -23.60 -11.82
N TYR A 173 2.61 -24.76 -12.38
CA TYR A 173 2.37 -24.97 -13.82
C TYR A 173 0.93 -25.39 -14.10
N SER A 174 0.45 -25.05 -15.30
CA SER A 174 -0.87 -25.42 -15.80
C SER A 174 -0.82 -26.79 -16.52
N ALA A 175 -1.98 -27.39 -16.77
CA ALA A 175 -2.09 -28.63 -17.53
C ALA A 175 -1.39 -28.52 -18.89
N ASP A 176 -0.81 -29.63 -19.34
CA ASP A 176 -0.12 -29.78 -20.64
C ASP A 176 1.09 -28.85 -20.85
N THR A 177 1.63 -28.25 -19.76
CA THR A 177 2.79 -27.39 -19.81
C THR A 177 3.99 -27.95 -19.00
N ARG A 178 5.19 -27.41 -19.21
CA ARG A 178 6.38 -27.79 -18.45
C ARG A 178 6.26 -27.38 -16.98
N HIS A 179 6.96 -28.08 -16.12
CA HIS A 179 6.76 -28.01 -14.66
C HIS A 179 7.40 -26.79 -14.01
N LEU A 180 8.44 -26.20 -14.57
CA LEU A 180 9.12 -25.07 -13.95
C LEU A 180 8.66 -23.74 -14.48
N ARG A 181 8.62 -22.76 -13.58
CA ARG A 181 8.36 -21.35 -13.88
C ARG A 181 9.47 -20.50 -13.30
N SER A 182 9.91 -19.52 -14.06
CA SER A 182 10.88 -18.52 -13.62
C SER A 182 10.28 -17.13 -13.77
N VAL A 183 10.52 -16.29 -12.77
CA VAL A 183 10.11 -14.90 -12.74
C VAL A 183 11.33 -14.05 -12.48
N VAL A 184 11.62 -13.10 -13.34
CA VAL A 184 12.69 -12.10 -13.15
C VAL A 184 12.04 -10.74 -13.14
N SER A 185 12.26 -9.96 -12.08
CA SER A 185 11.74 -8.61 -11.97
C SER A 185 12.87 -7.61 -11.71
N LEU A 186 12.74 -6.45 -12.30
CA LEU A 186 13.63 -5.30 -12.12
C LEU A 186 12.79 -4.05 -11.93
N GLY A 187 13.13 -3.22 -10.95
CA GLY A 187 12.41 -1.98 -10.72
C GLY A 187 13.30 -0.87 -10.18
N TYR A 188 12.80 0.34 -10.29
CA TYR A 188 13.41 1.55 -9.79
C TYR A 188 12.35 2.53 -9.30
N ASP A 189 12.45 2.99 -8.04
CA ASP A 189 11.36 3.70 -7.33
C ASP A 189 11.52 5.23 -7.26
N ASN A 190 12.58 5.80 -7.83
CA ASN A 190 12.86 7.25 -7.74
C ASN A 190 13.35 7.85 -9.05
N LEU A 191 12.70 7.50 -10.18
CA LEU A 191 13.01 8.11 -11.47
C LEU A 191 12.85 9.63 -11.39
N TRP A 192 13.79 10.32 -12.00
CA TRP A 192 13.85 11.79 -12.10
C TRP A 192 13.98 12.51 -10.75
N GLN A 193 14.21 11.78 -9.65
CA GLN A 193 14.12 12.30 -8.26
C GLN A 193 12.70 12.80 -7.87
N LEU A 194 11.68 12.40 -8.63
CA LEU A 194 10.28 12.78 -8.43
C LEU A 194 9.43 11.67 -7.80
N GLY A 195 10.07 10.60 -7.32
CA GLY A 195 9.35 9.44 -6.76
C GLY A 195 8.57 8.64 -7.80
N HIS A 196 8.87 8.79 -9.09
CA HIS A 196 8.28 7.96 -10.13
C HIS A 196 8.87 6.55 -10.06
N ALA A 197 8.02 5.54 -10.18
CA ALA A 197 8.42 4.14 -10.14
C ALA A 197 8.23 3.48 -11.51
N ILE A 198 9.20 2.66 -11.90
CA ILE A 198 9.11 1.79 -13.06
C ILE A 198 9.41 0.36 -12.64
N SER A 199 8.68 -0.61 -13.18
CA SER A 199 8.96 -2.03 -13.01
C SER A 199 8.84 -2.77 -14.33
N LEU A 200 9.66 -3.81 -14.49
CA LEU A 200 9.64 -4.74 -15.61
C LEU A 200 9.74 -6.16 -15.05
N THR A 201 8.87 -7.04 -15.49
CA THR A 201 8.86 -8.45 -15.08
C THR A 201 8.83 -9.35 -16.30
N TYR A 202 9.67 -10.35 -16.30
CA TYR A 202 9.69 -11.43 -17.28
C TYR A 202 9.35 -12.75 -16.62
N PHE A 203 8.29 -13.39 -17.11
CA PHE A 203 7.82 -14.69 -16.66
C PHE A 203 8.01 -15.71 -17.80
N THR A 204 8.55 -16.90 -17.50
CA THR A 204 8.78 -17.93 -18.50
C THR A 204 8.80 -19.34 -17.91
N ALA A 205 8.62 -20.33 -18.75
CA ALA A 205 8.94 -21.72 -18.48
C ALA A 205 10.37 -22.01 -18.96
N PRO A 206 11.38 -22.14 -18.09
CA PRO A 206 12.80 -22.25 -18.52
C PRO A 206 13.09 -23.50 -19.35
N GLN A 207 12.29 -24.54 -19.17
CA GLN A 207 12.43 -25.82 -19.90
C GLN A 207 11.92 -25.74 -21.34
N ASP A 208 11.00 -24.84 -21.60
CA ASP A 208 10.37 -24.64 -22.90
C ASP A 208 9.70 -23.26 -22.93
N GLN A 209 10.35 -22.28 -23.52
CA GLN A 209 9.88 -20.88 -23.50
C GLN A 209 8.59 -20.69 -24.30
N ASP A 210 8.28 -21.59 -25.23
CA ASP A 210 7.04 -21.53 -26.03
C ASP A 210 5.81 -21.89 -25.18
N ASN A 211 5.99 -22.56 -24.04
CA ASN A 211 4.88 -22.87 -23.12
C ASN A 211 4.41 -21.67 -22.32
N ALA A 212 5.31 -20.77 -21.95
CA ALA A 212 4.96 -19.58 -21.21
C ALA A 212 6.04 -18.51 -21.37
N LYS A 213 5.63 -17.35 -21.90
CA LYS A 213 6.48 -16.19 -22.09
C LYS A 213 5.65 -14.94 -21.93
N VAL A 214 5.82 -14.25 -20.81
CA VAL A 214 5.07 -13.03 -20.51
C VAL A 214 6.03 -11.93 -20.09
N TRP A 215 5.93 -10.79 -20.78
CA TRP A 215 6.55 -9.54 -20.36
C TRP A 215 5.48 -8.64 -19.77
N SER A 216 5.73 -8.09 -18.59
CA SER A 216 4.86 -7.08 -18.01
C SER A 216 5.67 -5.92 -17.47
N GLY A 217 5.08 -4.73 -17.50
CA GLY A 217 5.71 -3.54 -16.99
C GLY A 217 4.69 -2.55 -16.46
N SER A 218 5.13 -1.71 -15.55
CA SER A 218 4.35 -0.61 -15.04
C SER A 218 5.20 0.63 -14.81
N TYR A 219 4.56 1.79 -14.94
CA TYR A 219 5.14 3.08 -14.62
C TYR A 219 4.13 3.88 -13.81
N THR A 220 4.52 4.30 -12.61
CA THR A 220 3.67 5.07 -11.70
C THR A 220 4.28 6.45 -11.50
N ALA A 221 3.50 7.48 -11.76
CA ALA A 221 3.87 8.88 -11.58
C ALA A 221 2.98 9.53 -10.53
N PRO A 222 3.48 9.90 -9.33
CA PRO A 222 2.76 10.78 -8.42
C PRO A 222 2.63 12.18 -9.03
N LEU A 223 1.39 12.66 -9.17
CA LEU A 223 1.08 14.00 -9.70
C LEU A 223 0.91 15.02 -8.58
N SER A 224 0.49 14.56 -7.42
CA SER A 224 0.31 15.37 -6.22
C SER A 224 0.37 14.49 -4.98
N GLN A 225 0.18 15.08 -3.80
CA GLN A 225 0.13 14.34 -2.53
C GLN A 225 -0.96 13.24 -2.48
N ARG A 226 -1.98 13.31 -3.34
CA ARG A 226 -3.10 12.37 -3.33
C ARG A 226 -3.34 11.67 -4.65
N TRP A 227 -2.90 12.24 -5.75
CA TRP A 227 -3.12 11.73 -7.08
C TRP A 227 -1.86 11.13 -7.68
N SER A 228 -2.00 9.94 -8.23
CA SER A 228 -0.97 9.30 -9.05
C SER A 228 -1.60 8.76 -10.33
N VAL A 229 -0.82 8.68 -11.38
CA VAL A 229 -1.20 8.01 -12.63
C VAL A 229 -0.31 6.79 -12.79
N GLN A 230 -0.91 5.67 -13.16
CA GLN A 230 -0.23 4.43 -13.48
C GLN A 230 -0.46 4.07 -14.95
N LEU A 231 0.62 3.80 -15.64
CA LEU A 231 0.61 3.13 -16.94
C LEU A 231 1.05 1.68 -16.71
N SER A 232 0.37 0.73 -17.31
CA SER A 232 0.70 -0.68 -17.21
C SER A 232 0.58 -1.35 -18.56
N GLY A 233 1.27 -2.46 -18.73
CA GLY A 233 1.12 -3.26 -19.93
C GLY A 233 1.73 -4.63 -19.75
N TYR A 234 1.21 -5.59 -20.50
CA TYR A 234 1.83 -6.88 -20.65
C TYR A 234 1.65 -7.42 -22.07
N GLN A 235 2.57 -8.26 -22.46
CA GLN A 235 2.53 -9.05 -23.68
C GLN A 235 2.72 -10.51 -23.31
N SER A 236 1.80 -11.36 -23.75
CA SER A 236 1.81 -12.79 -23.52
C SER A 236 1.98 -13.54 -24.81
N ASP A 237 2.85 -14.55 -24.79
CA ASP A 237 2.98 -15.59 -25.79
C ASP A 237 2.87 -16.92 -25.04
N SER A 238 1.66 -17.21 -24.56
CA SER A 238 1.40 -18.36 -23.69
C SER A 238 -0.04 -18.83 -23.86
N ASP A 239 -0.25 -20.11 -23.92
CA ASP A 239 -1.60 -20.69 -24.04
C ASP A 239 -2.40 -20.56 -22.73
N VAL A 240 -1.76 -20.79 -21.58
CA VAL A 240 -2.31 -20.55 -20.25
C VAL A 240 -1.18 -20.19 -19.29
N ALA A 241 -1.20 -19.00 -18.74
CA ALA A 241 -0.27 -18.62 -17.68
C ALA A 241 -0.97 -17.84 -16.60
N THR A 242 -0.67 -18.16 -15.35
CA THR A 242 -1.02 -17.35 -14.19
C THR A 242 0.24 -16.61 -13.76
N VAL A 243 0.25 -15.29 -13.86
CA VAL A 243 1.35 -14.45 -13.43
C VAL A 243 0.90 -13.65 -12.19
N GLY A 244 1.34 -14.10 -11.02
CA GLY A 244 0.89 -13.51 -9.75
C GLY A 244 -0.62 -13.71 -9.56
N SER A 245 -1.38 -12.62 -9.50
CA SER A 245 -2.84 -12.63 -9.40
C SER A 245 -3.54 -12.46 -10.76
N MET A 246 -2.79 -12.39 -11.87
CA MET A 246 -3.36 -12.26 -13.22
C MET A 246 -3.44 -13.62 -13.91
N ASN A 247 -4.64 -13.96 -14.38
CA ASN A 247 -4.81 -15.01 -15.35
C ASN A 247 -4.57 -14.42 -16.75
N VAL A 248 -3.49 -14.84 -17.38
CA VAL A 248 -3.20 -14.50 -18.76
C VAL A 248 -3.56 -15.70 -19.60
N VAL A 249 -4.64 -15.62 -20.35
CA VAL A 249 -5.09 -16.69 -21.23
C VAL A 249 -4.90 -16.22 -22.66
N GLY A 250 -4.10 -16.98 -23.41
CA GLY A 250 -3.87 -16.73 -24.83
C GLY A 250 -2.68 -15.80 -25.15
N GLN A 251 -2.39 -15.71 -26.44
CA GLN A 251 -1.39 -14.83 -27.01
C GLN A 251 -1.99 -13.44 -27.20
N GLY A 252 -1.27 -12.40 -26.87
CA GLY A 252 -1.75 -11.03 -27.04
C GLY A 252 -1.10 -10.02 -26.10
N HIS A 253 -1.74 -8.88 -26.02
CA HIS A 253 -1.23 -7.78 -25.19
C HIS A 253 -2.35 -6.98 -24.53
N SER A 254 -2.00 -6.30 -23.46
CA SER A 254 -2.85 -5.35 -22.77
C SER A 254 -2.07 -4.11 -22.39
N TYR A 255 -2.66 -2.94 -22.57
CA TYR A 255 -2.12 -1.65 -22.12
C TYR A 255 -3.17 -0.94 -21.30
N GLY A 256 -2.80 -0.53 -20.09
CA GLY A 256 -3.70 0.10 -19.14
C GLY A 256 -3.23 1.48 -18.73
N VAL A 257 -4.19 2.34 -18.41
CA VAL A 257 -3.97 3.61 -17.73
C VAL A 257 -4.95 3.73 -16.58
N ALA A 258 -4.46 4.10 -15.40
CA ALA A 258 -5.28 4.29 -14.22
C ALA A 258 -4.89 5.56 -13.46
N ALA A 259 -5.91 6.27 -12.99
CA ALA A 259 -5.78 7.35 -12.01
C ALA A 259 -6.02 6.77 -10.62
N ILE A 260 -5.11 7.05 -9.69
CA ILE A 260 -5.15 6.55 -8.31
C ILE A 260 -5.30 7.74 -7.37
N TYR A 261 -6.31 7.70 -6.52
CA TYR A 261 -6.56 8.68 -5.48
C TYR A 261 -6.30 8.07 -4.11
N SER A 262 -5.25 8.52 -3.43
CA SER A 262 -4.91 8.12 -2.07
C SER A 262 -5.70 8.95 -1.07
N LEU A 263 -6.50 8.30 -0.25
CA LEU A 263 -7.23 8.93 0.83
C LEU A 263 -6.30 9.33 1.98
N PRO A 264 -6.67 10.32 2.80
CA PRO A 264 -5.94 10.61 4.03
C PRO A 264 -5.86 9.38 4.91
N VAL A 265 -4.67 9.13 5.49
CA VAL A 265 -4.51 8.04 6.47
C VAL A 265 -5.38 8.34 7.69
N THR A 266 -6.27 7.44 8.02
CA THR A 266 -7.16 7.54 9.17
C THR A 266 -6.75 6.47 10.19
N GLY A 267 -6.12 6.88 11.28
CA GLY A 267 -5.52 5.95 12.24
C GLY A 267 -4.42 5.11 11.59
N LEU A 268 -4.63 3.80 11.51
CA LEU A 268 -3.69 2.83 10.91
C LEU A 268 -4.11 2.35 9.51
N TRP A 269 -5.18 2.94 8.94
CA TRP A 269 -5.64 2.63 7.60
C TRP A 269 -4.97 3.49 6.53
N SER A 270 -4.37 2.82 5.55
CA SER A 270 -3.95 3.41 4.29
C SER A 270 -4.83 2.86 3.18
N HIS A 271 -5.51 3.73 2.43
CA HIS A 271 -6.47 3.29 1.44
C HIS A 271 -6.54 4.21 0.22
N SER A 272 -6.97 3.66 -0.90
CA SER A 272 -7.04 4.36 -2.18
C SER A 272 -8.20 3.87 -3.04
N PHE A 273 -8.68 4.75 -3.91
CA PHE A 273 -9.48 4.40 -5.06
C PHE A 273 -8.63 4.48 -6.32
N SER A 274 -8.89 3.61 -7.28
CA SER A 274 -8.34 3.72 -8.62
C SER A 274 -9.44 3.59 -9.67
N PHE A 275 -9.32 4.37 -10.74
CA PHE A 275 -10.17 4.26 -11.91
C PHE A 275 -9.26 4.10 -13.13
N GLY A 276 -9.47 3.05 -13.90
CA GLY A 276 -8.62 2.69 -15.04
C GLY A 276 -9.38 2.14 -16.21
N VAL A 277 -8.69 2.08 -17.32
CA VAL A 277 -9.09 1.41 -18.55
C VAL A 277 -7.91 0.58 -19.06
N ASP A 278 -8.19 -0.63 -19.51
CA ASP A 278 -7.23 -1.52 -20.15
C ASP A 278 -7.67 -1.76 -21.61
N PHE A 279 -6.76 -1.60 -22.55
CA PHE A 279 -6.93 -1.93 -23.95
C PHE A 279 -6.34 -3.30 -24.19
N LYS A 280 -7.20 -4.29 -24.43
CA LYS A 280 -6.85 -5.72 -24.53
C LYS A 280 -7.06 -6.23 -25.95
N ASP A 281 -6.07 -6.98 -26.46
CA ASP A 281 -6.09 -7.61 -27.77
C ASP A 281 -5.47 -9.01 -27.64
N PHE A 282 -6.30 -10.06 -27.71
CA PHE A 282 -5.90 -11.44 -27.49
C PHE A 282 -6.37 -12.35 -28.59
N GLU A 283 -5.54 -13.36 -28.89
CA GLU A 283 -5.87 -14.49 -29.74
C GLU A 283 -5.74 -15.78 -28.91
N GLU A 284 -6.83 -16.51 -28.73
CA GLU A 284 -6.83 -17.81 -28.10
C GLU A 284 -6.92 -18.91 -29.15
N GLN A 285 -6.12 -19.96 -28.98
CA GLN A 285 -6.22 -21.15 -29.83
C GLN A 285 -7.21 -22.11 -29.17
N THR A 286 -8.36 -22.28 -29.82
CA THR A 286 -9.34 -23.34 -29.45
C THR A 286 -9.09 -24.57 -30.27
N ARG A 287 -8.85 -25.70 -29.63
CA ARG A 287 -8.76 -27.01 -30.27
C ARG A 287 -10.14 -27.69 -30.26
N ILE A 288 -10.96 -27.42 -31.24
CA ILE A 288 -12.24 -28.15 -31.44
C ILE A 288 -12.09 -29.04 -32.65
N GLY A 289 -12.16 -30.36 -32.44
CA GLY A 289 -12.24 -31.36 -33.55
C GLY A 289 -11.02 -31.44 -34.47
N GLY A 290 -9.82 -31.08 -33.98
CA GLY A 290 -8.57 -31.17 -34.76
C GLY A 290 -8.25 -29.95 -35.62
N ASN A 291 -9.07 -28.90 -35.59
CA ASN A 291 -8.78 -27.61 -36.19
C ASN A 291 -8.29 -26.64 -35.09
N ASN A 292 -7.18 -25.99 -35.34
CA ASN A 292 -6.71 -24.87 -34.52
C ASN A 292 -7.39 -23.59 -35.03
N ASP A 293 -8.55 -23.28 -34.49
CA ASP A 293 -9.22 -22.00 -34.75
C ASP A 293 -8.71 -20.95 -33.78
N ARG A 294 -8.20 -19.87 -34.32
CA ARG A 294 -7.86 -18.67 -33.53
C ARG A 294 -9.08 -17.76 -33.42
N VAL A 295 -9.48 -17.46 -32.22
CA VAL A 295 -10.58 -16.52 -31.92
C VAL A 295 -9.99 -15.24 -31.34
N PRO A 296 -9.72 -14.24 -32.20
CA PRO A 296 -9.24 -12.94 -31.71
C PRO A 296 -10.36 -12.23 -30.95
N ILE A 297 -9.98 -11.42 -29.97
CA ILE A 297 -10.91 -10.56 -29.21
C ILE A 297 -10.22 -9.28 -28.79
N LYS A 298 -10.86 -8.14 -29.07
CA LYS A 298 -10.44 -6.80 -28.66
C LYS A 298 -11.51 -6.19 -27.78
N TYR A 299 -11.11 -5.61 -26.64
CA TYR A 299 -12.04 -4.93 -25.76
C TYR A 299 -11.33 -4.01 -24.79
N ALA A 300 -12.08 -3.05 -24.23
CA ALA A 300 -11.54 -2.06 -23.32
C ALA A 300 -12.43 -1.95 -22.06
N PRO A 301 -12.23 -2.81 -21.05
CA PRO A 301 -12.99 -2.71 -19.81
C PRO A 301 -12.54 -1.52 -18.96
N LEU A 302 -13.51 -0.90 -18.30
CA LEU A 302 -13.29 0.08 -17.25
C LEU A 302 -13.24 -0.62 -15.90
N THR A 303 -12.30 -0.23 -15.05
CA THR A 303 -12.13 -0.78 -13.72
C THR A 303 -12.19 0.33 -12.67
N LEU A 304 -13.07 0.19 -11.68
CA LEU A 304 -13.08 0.99 -10.47
C LEU A 304 -12.68 0.10 -9.30
N SER A 305 -11.61 0.45 -8.60
CA SER A 305 -11.11 -0.36 -7.48
C SER A 305 -10.97 0.47 -6.20
N TYR A 306 -11.20 -0.19 -5.07
CA TYR A 306 -10.85 0.26 -3.74
C TYR A 306 -9.81 -0.69 -3.17
N ASN A 307 -8.72 -0.16 -2.64
CA ASN A 307 -7.68 -0.91 -1.95
C ASN A 307 -7.48 -0.34 -0.55
N GLY A 308 -7.45 -1.21 0.45
CA GLY A 308 -7.24 -0.85 1.85
C GLY A 308 -6.16 -1.71 2.49
N PHE A 309 -5.32 -1.07 3.28
CA PHE A 309 -4.25 -1.74 4.01
C PHE A 309 -4.20 -1.24 5.44
N ARG A 310 -4.07 -2.16 6.40
CA ARG A 310 -3.89 -1.87 7.81
C ARG A 310 -2.75 -2.71 8.36
N TYR A 311 -1.81 -2.05 8.97
CA TYR A 311 -0.67 -2.69 9.63
C TYR A 311 -0.66 -2.37 11.12
N THR A 312 -0.53 -3.41 11.94
CA THR A 312 -0.22 -3.34 13.37
C THR A 312 0.84 -4.38 13.69
N GLU A 313 1.46 -4.32 14.85
CA GLU A 313 2.42 -5.35 15.30
C GLU A 313 1.83 -6.78 15.29
N ARG A 314 0.51 -6.91 15.47
CA ARG A 314 -0.18 -8.20 15.57
C ARG A 314 -1.09 -8.53 14.39
N SER A 315 -1.40 -7.57 13.55
CA SER A 315 -2.37 -7.78 12.47
C SER A 315 -1.95 -7.03 11.22
N GLN A 316 -1.86 -7.75 10.11
CA GLN A 316 -1.66 -7.20 8.77
C GLN A 316 -2.89 -7.58 7.96
N LEU A 317 -3.62 -6.58 7.50
CA LEU A 317 -4.83 -6.76 6.70
C LEU A 317 -4.69 -5.98 5.40
N ALA A 318 -4.84 -6.67 4.28
CA ALA A 318 -5.01 -6.07 2.96
C ALA A 318 -6.34 -6.53 2.38
N LEU A 319 -7.08 -5.60 1.78
CA LEU A 319 -8.33 -5.91 1.09
C LEU A 319 -8.43 -5.13 -0.21
N GLY A 320 -8.99 -5.76 -1.21
CA GLY A 320 -9.32 -5.20 -2.50
C GLY A 320 -10.79 -5.42 -2.86
N LEU A 321 -11.39 -4.44 -3.53
CA LEU A 321 -12.70 -4.57 -4.12
C LEU A 321 -12.68 -3.87 -5.48
N SER A 322 -13.08 -4.55 -6.55
CA SER A 322 -13.03 -4.02 -7.91
C SER A 322 -14.33 -4.28 -8.65
N LEU A 323 -14.82 -3.28 -9.34
CA LEU A 323 -15.91 -3.37 -10.30
C LEU A 323 -15.32 -3.20 -11.70
N VAL A 324 -15.46 -4.22 -12.54
CA VAL A 324 -15.01 -4.23 -13.93
C VAL A 324 -16.24 -4.16 -14.83
N ALA A 325 -16.24 -3.26 -15.79
CA ALA A 325 -17.33 -3.08 -16.74
C ALA A 325 -16.82 -3.13 -18.18
N GLY A 326 -17.30 -4.09 -18.96
CA GLY A 326 -17.10 -4.13 -20.39
C GLY A 326 -17.83 -2.94 -21.06
N THR A 327 -17.19 -2.30 -22.03
CA THR A 327 -17.70 -1.07 -22.64
C THR A 327 -18.36 -1.31 -24.01
N GLY A 328 -18.31 -2.54 -24.52
CA GLY A 328 -18.59 -2.82 -25.93
C GLY A 328 -17.50 -2.21 -26.82
N SER A 329 -17.60 -0.95 -27.12
CA SER A 329 -16.55 -0.20 -27.84
C SER A 329 -16.26 1.11 -27.15
N LEU A 330 -15.00 1.32 -26.75
CA LEU A 330 -14.53 2.57 -26.16
C LEU A 330 -13.68 3.34 -27.17
N LEU A 331 -14.10 4.52 -27.57
CA LEU A 331 -13.44 5.36 -28.57
C LEU A 331 -13.15 4.63 -29.91
N GLY A 332 -14.02 3.69 -30.28
CA GLY A 332 -13.86 2.87 -31.48
C GLY A 332 -12.94 1.65 -31.32
N TYR A 333 -12.47 1.35 -30.09
CA TYR A 333 -11.71 0.17 -29.77
C TYR A 333 -12.59 -0.84 -29.04
N GLY A 334 -12.71 -2.04 -29.58
CA GLY A 334 -13.45 -3.15 -29.01
C GLY A 334 -14.35 -3.84 -30.02
N ASP A 335 -14.50 -5.15 -29.85
CA ASP A 335 -15.37 -6.01 -30.61
C ASP A 335 -16.80 -5.99 -30.04
N ASP A 336 -17.75 -6.38 -30.86
CA ASP A 336 -19.16 -6.39 -30.48
C ASP A 336 -19.60 -7.71 -29.81
N ASP A 337 -20.89 -7.84 -29.53
CA ASP A 337 -21.46 -9.02 -28.86
C ASP A 337 -21.36 -10.29 -29.72
N GLU A 338 -21.26 -10.19 -31.04
CA GLU A 338 -21.16 -11.36 -31.92
C GLU A 338 -19.80 -12.03 -31.78
N GLU A 339 -18.71 -11.24 -31.74
CA GLU A 339 -17.36 -11.76 -31.50
C GLU A 339 -17.22 -12.34 -30.10
N PHE A 340 -17.83 -11.72 -29.09
CA PHE A 340 -17.87 -12.25 -27.73
C PHE A 340 -18.62 -13.58 -27.66
N ASP A 341 -19.79 -13.71 -28.30
CA ASP A 341 -20.56 -14.95 -28.36
C ASP A 341 -19.82 -16.07 -29.11
N ARG A 342 -19.08 -15.75 -30.18
CA ARG A 342 -18.20 -16.71 -30.86
C ARG A 342 -17.11 -17.26 -29.97
N LYS A 343 -16.55 -16.40 -29.07
CA LYS A 343 -15.50 -16.81 -28.16
C LYS A 343 -16.05 -17.63 -27.00
N ARG A 344 -17.21 -17.28 -26.49
CA ARG A 344 -17.89 -17.95 -25.39
C ARG A 344 -19.41 -17.80 -25.55
N TYR A 345 -20.10 -18.92 -25.59
CA TYR A 345 -21.56 -18.95 -25.75
C TYR A 345 -22.27 -17.94 -24.83
N ARG A 346 -23.05 -17.06 -25.41
CA ARG A 346 -23.81 -15.97 -24.76
C ARG A 346 -22.98 -14.92 -24.02
N ALA A 347 -21.67 -14.91 -24.17
CA ALA A 347 -20.87 -13.81 -23.64
C ALA A 347 -21.20 -12.51 -24.40
N LYS A 348 -21.10 -11.40 -23.69
CA LYS A 348 -21.40 -10.05 -24.21
C LYS A 348 -20.25 -9.10 -23.95
N SER A 349 -20.05 -8.16 -24.85
CA SER A 349 -19.05 -7.09 -24.71
C SER A 349 -19.35 -6.14 -23.55
N GLY A 350 -20.63 -5.97 -23.20
CA GLY A 350 -21.10 -5.17 -22.07
C GLY A 350 -21.26 -5.95 -20.76
N PHE A 351 -20.24 -6.70 -20.35
CA PHE A 351 -20.26 -7.48 -19.11
C PHE A 351 -19.98 -6.62 -17.87
N GLY A 352 -20.42 -7.11 -16.71
CA GLY A 352 -20.07 -6.57 -15.40
C GLY A 352 -19.47 -7.62 -14.48
N VAL A 353 -18.41 -7.30 -13.76
CA VAL A 353 -17.77 -8.23 -12.82
C VAL A 353 -17.43 -7.50 -11.52
N LEU A 354 -17.89 -8.06 -10.40
CA LEU A 354 -17.48 -7.64 -9.06
C LEU A 354 -16.44 -8.64 -8.53
N LYS A 355 -15.25 -8.14 -8.19
CA LYS A 355 -14.14 -8.93 -7.63
C LYS A 355 -13.81 -8.42 -6.23
N GLY A 356 -13.47 -9.32 -5.33
CA GLY A 356 -12.95 -8.95 -4.03
C GLY A 356 -11.87 -9.91 -3.57
N ASP A 357 -10.90 -9.38 -2.83
CA ASP A 357 -9.84 -10.15 -2.20
C ASP A 357 -9.55 -9.63 -0.79
N LEU A 358 -9.13 -10.54 0.07
CA LEU A 358 -8.73 -10.28 1.42
C LEU A 358 -7.52 -11.14 1.77
N ASN A 359 -6.49 -10.50 2.33
CA ASN A 359 -5.34 -11.17 2.91
C ASN A 359 -5.16 -10.66 4.34
N HIS A 360 -5.25 -11.54 5.31
CA HIS A 360 -5.15 -11.20 6.72
C HIS A 360 -4.17 -12.13 7.43
N THR A 361 -3.16 -11.58 8.08
CA THR A 361 -2.26 -12.31 8.97
C THR A 361 -2.41 -11.77 10.37
N LEU A 362 -2.79 -12.63 11.30
CA LEU A 362 -2.94 -12.34 12.72
C LEU A 362 -1.86 -13.07 13.51
N THR A 363 -1.06 -12.33 14.28
CA THR A 363 -0.06 -12.86 15.23
C THR A 363 -0.60 -12.79 16.65
N PHE A 364 -0.57 -13.90 17.37
CA PHE A 364 -1.05 -13.99 18.73
C PHE A 364 -0.02 -14.65 19.66
N GLY A 365 -0.37 -14.89 20.92
CA GLY A 365 0.56 -15.26 21.99
C GLY A 365 1.62 -16.26 21.61
N GLY A 366 2.88 -15.92 21.86
CA GLY A 366 4.05 -16.78 21.56
C GLY A 366 4.49 -16.80 20.09
N ASP A 367 4.08 -15.81 19.27
CA ASP A 367 4.43 -15.66 17.85
C ASP A 367 3.76 -16.70 16.91
N TRP A 368 2.65 -17.30 17.34
CA TRP A 368 1.79 -18.07 16.46
C TRP A 368 1.07 -17.16 15.47
N GLN A 369 0.87 -17.62 14.23
CA GLN A 369 0.17 -16.86 13.22
C GLN A 369 -0.97 -17.63 12.60
N VAL A 370 -2.03 -16.91 12.29
CA VAL A 370 -3.12 -17.37 11.44
C VAL A 370 -3.14 -16.48 10.22
N ALA A 371 -3.00 -17.06 9.03
CA ALA A 371 -3.09 -16.34 7.77
C ALA A 371 -4.33 -16.82 7.01
N THR A 372 -5.19 -15.87 6.67
CA THR A 372 -6.42 -16.07 5.92
C THR A 372 -6.32 -15.37 4.59
N LYS A 373 -6.60 -16.07 3.50
CA LYS A 373 -6.78 -15.50 2.18
C LYS A 373 -8.18 -15.86 1.70
N ALA A 374 -8.92 -14.86 1.24
CA ALA A 374 -10.21 -15.06 0.60
C ALA A 374 -10.28 -14.27 -0.70
N ALA A 375 -10.95 -14.80 -1.69
CA ALA A 375 -11.22 -14.10 -2.94
C ALA A 375 -12.59 -14.50 -3.47
N PHE A 376 -13.23 -13.60 -4.22
CA PHE A 376 -14.46 -13.90 -4.92
C PHE A 376 -14.56 -13.13 -6.23
N GLN A 377 -15.35 -13.66 -7.13
CA GLN A 377 -15.81 -13.02 -8.35
C GLN A 377 -17.27 -13.32 -8.59
N LEU A 378 -18.03 -12.29 -8.97
CA LEU A 378 -19.43 -12.37 -9.38
C LEU A 378 -19.59 -11.67 -10.72
N ALA A 379 -20.10 -12.39 -11.72
CA ALA A 379 -20.30 -11.89 -13.07
C ALA A 379 -21.78 -11.62 -13.37
N SER A 380 -22.06 -10.64 -14.19
CA SER A 380 -23.42 -10.32 -14.65
C SER A 380 -23.97 -11.26 -15.72
N GLY A 381 -23.13 -12.14 -16.26
CA GLY A 381 -23.41 -13.09 -17.34
C GLY A 381 -22.16 -13.88 -17.72
N PRO A 382 -22.24 -14.74 -18.73
CA PRO A 382 -21.10 -15.52 -19.21
C PRO A 382 -19.93 -14.61 -19.63
N LEU A 383 -18.72 -15.00 -19.23
CA LEU A 383 -17.49 -14.26 -19.49
C LEU A 383 -16.60 -15.02 -20.48
N ILE A 384 -15.86 -14.28 -21.29
CA ILE A 384 -14.74 -14.84 -22.04
C ILE A 384 -13.65 -15.31 -21.07
N SER A 385 -12.86 -16.31 -21.46
CA SER A 385 -11.81 -16.94 -20.63
C SER A 385 -10.85 -15.94 -19.96
N ASN A 386 -10.53 -14.85 -20.65
CA ASN A 386 -9.65 -13.80 -20.14
C ASN A 386 -10.18 -13.04 -18.91
N GLU A 387 -11.50 -13.11 -18.66
CA GLU A 387 -12.15 -12.42 -17.51
C GLU A 387 -12.68 -13.38 -16.46
N GLN A 388 -12.57 -14.71 -16.69
CA GLN A 388 -13.04 -15.73 -15.75
C GLN A 388 -12.18 -15.79 -14.49
N PHE A 389 -12.79 -16.24 -13.40
CA PHE A 389 -12.13 -16.57 -12.14
C PHE A 389 -11.45 -17.92 -12.25
N ALA A 390 -10.18 -18.00 -11.89
CA ALA A 390 -9.43 -19.25 -11.89
C ALA A 390 -9.09 -19.70 -10.48
N ALA A 391 -9.13 -21.00 -10.25
CA ALA A 391 -8.67 -21.64 -9.03
C ALA A 391 -7.85 -22.89 -9.33
N GLY A 392 -6.95 -23.22 -8.40
CA GLY A 392 -5.92 -24.26 -8.50
C GLY A 392 -4.52 -23.65 -8.56
N GLY A 393 -3.54 -24.39 -8.08
CA GLY A 393 -2.13 -24.00 -8.05
C GLY A 393 -1.64 -23.48 -6.70
N ALA A 394 -0.34 -23.23 -6.63
CA ALA A 394 0.38 -22.88 -5.41
C ALA A 394 -0.11 -21.59 -4.75
N THR A 395 -0.74 -20.70 -5.50
CA THR A 395 -1.21 -19.39 -5.01
C THR A 395 -2.70 -19.36 -4.65
N SER A 396 -3.46 -20.42 -4.92
CA SER A 396 -4.90 -20.48 -4.66
C SER A 396 -5.31 -21.74 -3.88
N VAL A 397 -5.53 -22.88 -4.53
CA VAL A 397 -5.81 -24.18 -3.89
C VAL A 397 -4.67 -25.13 -4.22
N ARG A 398 -3.74 -25.29 -3.27
CA ARG A 398 -2.56 -26.14 -3.44
C ARG A 398 -2.96 -27.62 -3.61
N GLY A 399 -2.13 -28.37 -4.30
CA GLY A 399 -2.42 -29.76 -4.62
C GLY A 399 -2.99 -29.93 -6.03
N TYR A 400 -3.59 -28.89 -6.58
CA TYR A 400 -4.09 -28.84 -7.96
C TYR A 400 -3.10 -28.13 -8.89
N LEU A 401 -3.27 -28.29 -10.20
CA LEU A 401 -2.54 -27.53 -11.20
C LEU A 401 -2.93 -26.04 -11.18
N ALA A 402 -2.06 -25.19 -11.67
CA ALA A 402 -2.38 -23.77 -11.83
C ALA A 402 -3.54 -23.59 -12.80
N ALA A 403 -4.54 -22.79 -12.42
CA ALA A 403 -5.79 -22.63 -13.16
C ALA A 403 -6.48 -23.96 -13.50
N GLU A 404 -6.55 -24.87 -12.52
CA GLU A 404 -7.21 -26.18 -12.65
C GLU A 404 -8.61 -26.07 -13.24
N ASN A 405 -9.38 -25.09 -12.71
CA ASN A 405 -10.69 -24.71 -13.21
C ASN A 405 -10.81 -23.19 -13.34
N THR A 406 -11.56 -22.77 -14.36
CA THR A 406 -11.95 -21.39 -14.61
C THR A 406 -13.45 -21.29 -14.79
N ALA A 407 -14.09 -20.25 -14.23
CA ALA A 407 -15.52 -20.01 -14.38
C ALA A 407 -15.88 -18.53 -14.22
N ASP A 408 -17.13 -18.19 -14.49
CA ASP A 408 -17.62 -16.81 -14.46
C ASP A 408 -17.73 -16.29 -13.02
N ASP A 409 -18.27 -17.12 -12.14
CA ASP A 409 -18.38 -16.85 -10.70
C ASP A 409 -17.44 -17.77 -9.92
N GLY A 410 -16.93 -17.29 -8.79
CA GLY A 410 -16.08 -18.11 -7.93
C GLY A 410 -15.84 -17.52 -6.56
N TYR A 411 -15.56 -18.43 -5.62
CA TYR A 411 -15.15 -18.13 -4.25
C TYR A 411 -13.94 -18.99 -3.89
N LEU A 412 -13.02 -18.41 -3.16
CA LEU A 412 -11.81 -19.06 -2.67
C LEU A 412 -11.59 -18.69 -1.21
N LEU A 413 -11.24 -19.68 -0.41
CA LEU A 413 -10.80 -19.51 0.98
C LEU A 413 -9.56 -20.38 1.23
N SER A 414 -8.51 -19.76 1.75
CA SER A 414 -7.31 -20.43 2.24
C SER A 414 -7.05 -20.01 3.69
N GLN A 415 -6.78 -20.98 4.54
CA GLN A 415 -6.47 -20.79 5.94
C GLN A 415 -5.17 -21.51 6.28
N GLU A 416 -4.18 -20.77 6.80
CA GLU A 416 -2.91 -21.33 7.29
C GLU A 416 -2.76 -21.08 8.79
N TRP A 417 -2.30 -22.08 9.51
CA TRP A 417 -1.87 -21.99 10.91
C TRP A 417 -0.37 -22.21 10.98
N ARG A 418 0.35 -21.15 11.34
CA ARG A 418 1.80 -21.09 11.29
C ARG A 418 2.39 -21.15 12.69
N THR A 419 3.46 -21.96 12.86
CA THR A 419 4.23 -22.01 14.11
C THR A 419 4.94 -20.68 14.38
N PRO A 420 5.39 -20.46 15.62
CA PRO A 420 6.39 -19.45 15.89
C PRO A 420 7.64 -19.65 15.04
N SER A 421 8.36 -18.55 14.77
CA SER A 421 9.61 -18.61 14.02
C SER A 421 10.64 -19.48 14.75
N LEU A 422 11.19 -20.48 14.06
CA LEU A 422 12.25 -21.34 14.55
C LEU A 422 13.63 -20.70 14.53
N GLY A 423 13.80 -19.60 13.76
CA GLY A 423 15.06 -18.86 13.69
C GLY A 423 15.60 -18.45 15.06
N ARG A 424 14.71 -18.14 16.00
CA ARG A 424 15.05 -17.80 17.39
C ARG A 424 15.66 -18.94 18.21
N PHE A 425 15.43 -20.21 17.82
CA PHE A 425 15.98 -21.38 18.50
C PHE A 425 17.30 -21.83 17.89
N LEU A 426 17.68 -21.30 16.73
CA LEU A 426 18.97 -21.52 16.11
C LEU A 426 20.02 -20.68 16.85
N GLY A 427 21.08 -21.32 17.37
CA GLY A 427 22.15 -20.64 18.09
C GLY A 427 22.77 -19.49 17.29
N LYS A 428 23.52 -18.59 17.96
CA LYS A 428 24.03 -17.31 17.40
C LYS A 428 24.72 -17.41 16.03
N ARG A 429 25.29 -18.58 15.67
CA ARG A 429 25.95 -18.79 14.37
C ARG A 429 24.95 -18.99 13.21
N ALA A 430 23.86 -19.69 13.43
CA ALA A 430 22.86 -19.98 12.40
C ALA A 430 21.70 -18.96 12.43
N GLY A 431 21.33 -18.45 13.61
CA GLY A 431 20.25 -17.46 13.79
C GLY A 431 20.55 -16.10 13.19
N GLY A 432 21.82 -15.77 12.84
CA GLY A 432 22.16 -14.55 12.11
C GLY A 432 21.88 -14.60 10.61
N TYR A 433 21.60 -15.79 10.05
CA TYR A 433 21.29 -15.98 8.64
C TYR A 433 19.83 -16.38 8.38
N VAL A 434 19.09 -16.76 9.42
CA VAL A 434 17.68 -17.18 9.32
C VAL A 434 16.81 -16.13 9.99
N ASN A 435 16.24 -15.25 9.19
CA ASN A 435 15.41 -14.15 9.69
C ASN A 435 14.04 -14.64 10.15
N ASP A 436 13.45 -15.57 9.39
CA ASP A 436 12.20 -16.23 9.74
C ASP A 436 12.20 -17.65 9.17
N TRP A 437 11.74 -18.61 9.94
CA TRP A 437 11.53 -19.98 9.50
C TRP A 437 10.36 -20.59 10.25
N ARG A 438 9.29 -20.93 9.52
CA ARG A 438 8.03 -21.43 10.09
C ARG A 438 7.59 -22.70 9.40
N PHE A 439 6.98 -23.58 10.17
CA PHE A 439 6.11 -24.62 9.65
C PHE A 439 4.65 -24.20 9.74
N TYR A 440 3.82 -24.77 8.91
CA TYR A 440 2.40 -24.53 8.93
C TYR A 440 1.59 -25.70 8.40
N VAL A 441 0.35 -25.76 8.82
CA VAL A 441 -0.68 -26.59 8.22
C VAL A 441 -1.67 -25.67 7.52
N PHE A 442 -2.32 -26.16 6.48
CA PHE A 442 -3.30 -25.38 5.75
C PHE A 442 -4.51 -26.20 5.32
N ALA A 443 -5.63 -25.51 5.13
CA ALA A 443 -6.82 -26.01 4.49
C ALA A 443 -7.32 -24.95 3.50
N GLU A 444 -7.65 -25.37 2.29
CA GLU A 444 -8.01 -24.50 1.19
C GLU A 444 -9.21 -25.07 0.43
N GLY A 445 -10.01 -24.19 -0.14
CA GLY A 445 -11.12 -24.58 -0.97
C GLY A 445 -11.56 -23.49 -1.93
N ALA A 446 -12.13 -23.89 -3.02
CA ALA A 446 -12.75 -23.02 -4.01
C ALA A 446 -14.02 -23.67 -4.57
N GLN A 447 -14.99 -22.81 -4.87
CA GLN A 447 -16.20 -23.15 -5.60
C GLN A 447 -16.30 -22.22 -6.79
N LEU A 448 -16.49 -22.79 -7.99
CA LEU A 448 -16.60 -22.03 -9.23
C LEU A 448 -17.87 -22.45 -9.96
N ARG A 449 -18.46 -21.50 -10.70
CA ARG A 449 -19.66 -21.74 -11.48
C ARG A 449 -19.60 -21.07 -12.84
N LEU A 450 -19.87 -21.86 -13.89
CA LEU A 450 -20.11 -21.38 -15.26
C LEU A 450 -21.56 -20.98 -15.43
N GLN A 451 -21.81 -19.78 -15.91
CA GLN A 451 -23.14 -19.34 -16.30
C GLN A 451 -23.41 -19.78 -17.75
N ASP A 452 -24.66 -20.16 -18.03
CA ASP A 452 -25.08 -20.60 -19.36
C ASP A 452 -24.13 -21.66 -19.99
N ALA A 453 -23.73 -22.66 -19.20
CA ALA A 453 -22.91 -23.77 -19.67
C ALA A 453 -23.61 -24.53 -20.81
N LEU A 454 -22.84 -25.08 -21.77
CA LEU A 454 -23.37 -25.95 -22.77
C LEU A 454 -23.85 -27.28 -22.15
N PRO A 455 -24.85 -27.99 -22.74
CA PRO A 455 -25.42 -29.20 -22.15
C PRO A 455 -24.41 -30.33 -21.85
N GLU A 456 -23.27 -30.34 -22.55
CA GLU A 456 -22.20 -31.32 -22.38
C GLU A 456 -21.05 -30.83 -21.49
N GLN A 457 -21.17 -29.65 -20.92
CA GLN A 457 -20.17 -28.97 -20.12
C GLN A 457 -20.57 -28.94 -18.65
N ASP A 458 -19.63 -29.29 -17.76
CA ASP A 458 -19.84 -29.12 -16.33
C ASP A 458 -19.97 -27.63 -16.00
N ASP A 459 -20.92 -27.27 -15.15
CA ASP A 459 -21.22 -25.88 -14.77
C ASP A 459 -20.75 -25.53 -13.37
N ASP A 460 -20.49 -26.51 -12.51
CA ASP A 460 -20.02 -26.31 -11.12
C ASP A 460 -18.73 -27.09 -10.87
N PHE A 461 -17.73 -26.40 -10.30
CA PHE A 461 -16.44 -26.98 -9.93
C PHE A 461 -16.14 -26.71 -8.46
N SER A 462 -15.69 -27.73 -7.76
CA SER A 462 -15.32 -27.65 -6.36
C SER A 462 -13.91 -28.18 -6.17
N LEU A 463 -13.04 -27.39 -5.57
CA LEU A 463 -11.69 -27.78 -5.21
C LEU A 463 -11.54 -27.70 -3.69
N ALA A 464 -10.91 -28.68 -3.08
CA ALA A 464 -10.58 -28.65 -1.65
C ALA A 464 -9.27 -29.37 -1.41
N SER A 465 -8.42 -28.83 -0.58
CA SER A 465 -7.15 -29.46 -0.21
C SER A 465 -6.75 -29.16 1.23
N VAL A 466 -5.91 -30.03 1.77
CA VAL A 466 -5.22 -29.83 3.03
C VAL A 466 -3.75 -30.14 2.83
N GLY A 467 -2.91 -29.61 3.68
CA GLY A 467 -1.47 -29.92 3.59
C GLY A 467 -0.64 -29.32 4.71
N ILE A 468 0.62 -29.56 4.56
CA ILE A 468 1.68 -29.04 5.45
C ILE A 468 2.72 -28.34 4.64
N GLY A 469 3.36 -27.33 5.20
CA GLY A 469 4.40 -26.61 4.50
C GLY A 469 5.43 -26.01 5.45
N THR A 470 6.49 -25.53 4.85
CA THR A 470 7.51 -24.75 5.53
C THR A 470 7.91 -23.55 4.69
N ARG A 471 8.17 -22.44 5.33
CA ARG A 471 8.65 -21.20 4.69
C ARG A 471 9.82 -20.64 5.47
N ALA A 472 10.87 -20.28 4.75
CA ALA A 472 12.06 -19.69 5.33
C ALA A 472 12.44 -18.40 4.61
N GLN A 473 12.85 -17.39 5.40
CA GLN A 473 13.56 -16.19 4.95
C GLN A 473 15.00 -16.30 5.43
N LEU A 474 15.91 -16.51 4.48
CA LEU A 474 17.33 -16.65 4.73
C LEU A 474 18.02 -15.34 4.36
N ALA A 475 18.67 -14.71 5.34
CA ALA A 475 19.14 -13.34 5.21
C ALA A 475 18.01 -12.41 4.67
N ASP A 476 18.36 -11.22 4.20
CA ASP A 476 17.34 -10.27 3.69
C ASP A 476 16.98 -10.53 2.23
N TRP A 477 17.73 -11.38 1.55
CA TRP A 477 17.69 -11.52 0.11
C TRP A 477 17.17 -12.86 -0.43
N LEU A 478 17.08 -13.93 0.38
CA LEU A 478 16.68 -15.26 -0.09
C LEU A 478 15.46 -15.77 0.69
N SER A 479 14.40 -16.09 0.00
CA SER A 479 13.21 -16.73 0.56
C SER A 479 12.88 -18.03 -0.16
N GLY A 480 12.23 -18.95 0.54
CA GLY A 480 11.76 -20.19 -0.06
C GLY A 480 10.59 -20.80 0.70
N SER A 481 9.79 -21.56 0.00
CA SER A 481 8.72 -22.37 0.56
C SER A 481 8.67 -23.76 -0.06
N LEU A 482 8.16 -24.70 0.72
CA LEU A 482 7.91 -26.07 0.30
C LEU A 482 6.57 -26.49 0.92
N ASP A 483 5.63 -26.89 0.07
CA ASP A 483 4.27 -27.27 0.46
C ASP A 483 3.94 -28.66 -0.05
N TRP A 484 3.48 -29.53 0.82
CA TRP A 484 2.96 -30.84 0.45
C TRP A 484 1.45 -30.84 0.66
N ALA A 485 0.73 -30.90 -0.44
CA ALA A 485 -0.71 -30.72 -0.49
C ALA A 485 -1.41 -31.98 -0.97
N PHE A 486 -2.59 -32.22 -0.41
CA PHE A 486 -3.43 -33.38 -0.67
C PHE A 486 -4.79 -32.91 -1.17
N PRO A 487 -5.13 -33.07 -2.48
CA PRO A 487 -6.46 -32.83 -3.00
C PRO A 487 -7.49 -33.75 -2.33
N LEU A 488 -8.59 -33.17 -1.86
CA LEU A 488 -9.69 -33.91 -1.22
C LEU A 488 -10.83 -34.21 -2.18
N LEU A 489 -10.92 -33.43 -3.25
CA LEU A 489 -11.89 -33.58 -4.33
C LEU A 489 -11.18 -33.84 -5.64
N GLU A 490 -11.86 -34.43 -6.59
CA GLU A 490 -11.37 -34.61 -7.96
C GLU A 490 -11.45 -33.29 -8.70
N GLY A 491 -10.36 -32.90 -9.37
CA GLY A 491 -10.28 -31.74 -10.25
C GLY A 491 -10.42 -32.17 -11.72
N THR A 492 -10.35 -31.24 -12.64
CA THR A 492 -10.42 -31.53 -14.08
C THR A 492 -9.18 -32.29 -14.57
N ASN A 493 -7.99 -31.96 -14.02
CA ASN A 493 -6.71 -32.56 -14.42
C ASN A 493 -5.96 -33.19 -13.25
N THR A 494 -6.54 -33.19 -12.06
CA THR A 494 -5.91 -33.68 -10.83
C THR A 494 -6.83 -34.67 -10.15
N ASP A 495 -6.34 -35.89 -9.97
CA ASP A 495 -7.10 -36.95 -9.30
C ASP A 495 -7.17 -36.70 -7.80
N LYS A 496 -8.28 -37.14 -7.19
CA LYS A 496 -8.45 -37.12 -5.74
C LYS A 496 -7.33 -37.90 -5.05
N HIS A 497 -6.73 -37.31 -4.00
CA HIS A 497 -5.62 -37.86 -3.21
C HIS A 497 -4.28 -37.96 -3.95
N ASP A 498 -4.17 -37.48 -5.18
CA ASP A 498 -2.87 -37.35 -5.86
C ASP A 498 -2.09 -36.17 -5.27
N SER A 499 -1.24 -36.48 -4.28
CA SER A 499 -0.52 -35.45 -3.52
C SER A 499 0.52 -34.74 -4.38
N ARG A 500 0.60 -33.43 -4.21
CA ARG A 500 1.52 -32.58 -4.96
C ARG A 500 2.46 -31.83 -4.03
N LEU A 501 3.72 -31.78 -4.44
CA LEU A 501 4.74 -30.96 -3.80
C LEU A 501 4.90 -29.66 -4.59
N HIS A 502 4.58 -28.54 -3.96
CA HIS A 502 4.86 -27.20 -4.49
C HIS A 502 6.13 -26.66 -3.86
N PHE A 503 6.97 -26.00 -4.63
CA PHE A 503 8.11 -25.27 -4.12
C PHE A 503 8.22 -23.89 -4.75
N SER A 504 8.79 -22.97 -4.03
CA SER A 504 9.17 -21.64 -4.52
C SER A 504 10.49 -21.22 -3.86
N VAL A 505 11.39 -20.67 -4.65
CA VAL A 505 12.64 -20.06 -4.19
C VAL A 505 12.78 -18.72 -4.89
N GLN A 506 13.05 -17.65 -4.13
CA GLN A 506 13.21 -16.30 -4.65
C GLN A 506 14.39 -15.60 -4.01
N ALA A 507 15.23 -15.00 -4.83
CA ALA A 507 16.27 -14.07 -4.41
C ALA A 507 15.83 -12.64 -4.76
N SER A 508 15.98 -11.69 -3.81
CA SER A 508 15.59 -10.29 -3.96
C SER A 508 16.74 -9.38 -3.50
N PHE A 509 17.04 -8.34 -4.28
CA PHE A 509 18.17 -7.43 -4.10
C PHE A 509 17.76 -5.98 -4.09
#